data_4bf6f383f95a8bd38a0be6d95fe852b4
#
_entry.id   4bf6f383f95a8bd38a0be6d95fe852b4
#
_cell.length_a   1.000
_cell.length_b   1.000
_cell.length_c   1.000
_cell.angle_alpha   90.00
_cell.angle_beta   90.00
_cell.angle_gamma   90.00
#
_symmetry.space_group_name_H-M   'P 1'
#
loop_
_entity.id
_entity.type
_entity.pdbx_description
1 polymer ?
#
loop_
_entity_poly.entity_id
_entity_poly.type
_entity_poly.pdbx_seq_one_letter_code
_entity_poly.pdbx_strand_id
1 'polypeptide(L)'
;MKINIKKLTTTAKIPTRGSEYAAGYDLYADITKELVIEPHETAKIGTGLSIEIPDGYFGAVFARSGLAVKQALRPANCVGVCDSDYRGEYIVALHNDGTQARTINPGDRIAQLVVMPYLAVEFNEVSELSDTKRGAGGFGSTGAN
;
A
#
# COMPACT_ATOMS: atom_id res chain seq x y z
N MET A 1 -18.70 0.37 8.85
CA MET A 1 -18.56 1.39 7.80
C MET A 1 -18.77 0.73 6.44
N LYS A 2 -19.51 1.33 5.52
CA LYS A 2 -19.64 0.88 4.12
C LYS A 2 -18.81 1.82 3.24
N ILE A 3 -18.10 1.25 2.26
CA ILE A 3 -17.24 1.98 1.31
C ILE A 3 -17.69 1.61 -0.09
N ASN A 4 -17.93 2.62 -0.92
CA ASN A 4 -18.31 2.41 -2.31
C ASN A 4 -17.08 1.96 -3.11
N ILE A 5 -17.28 0.97 -3.97
CA ILE A 5 -16.24 0.44 -4.84
C ILE A 5 -16.82 0.21 -6.23
N LYS A 6 -16.08 0.63 -7.25
CA LYS A 6 -16.43 0.44 -8.66
C LYS A 6 -15.42 -0.49 -9.30
N LYS A 7 -15.90 -1.53 -9.96
CA LYS A 7 -15.11 -2.33 -10.89
C LYS A 7 -14.96 -1.58 -12.21
N LEU A 8 -13.74 -1.41 -12.67
CA LEU A 8 -13.41 -0.77 -13.95
C LEU A 8 -13.33 -1.80 -15.09
N THR A 9 -13.17 -3.08 -14.72
CA THR A 9 -13.15 -4.22 -15.62
C THR A 9 -14.11 -5.30 -15.13
N THR A 10 -14.48 -6.24 -15.99
CA THR A 10 -15.32 -7.39 -15.62
C THR A 10 -14.57 -8.43 -14.82
N THR A 11 -13.24 -8.48 -14.92
CA THR A 11 -12.34 -9.42 -14.26
C THR A 11 -11.88 -8.97 -12.88
N ALA A 12 -12.01 -7.67 -12.57
CA ALA A 12 -11.64 -7.12 -11.28
C ALA A 12 -12.32 -7.84 -10.11
N LYS A 13 -11.56 -8.10 -9.05
CA LYS A 13 -12.04 -8.79 -7.84
C LYS A 13 -12.19 -7.79 -6.70
N ILE A 14 -13.34 -7.80 -6.03
CA ILE A 14 -13.55 -7.02 -4.81
C ILE A 14 -12.57 -7.49 -3.73
N PRO A 15 -11.92 -6.58 -2.99
CA PRO A 15 -10.97 -6.92 -1.94
C PRO A 15 -11.59 -7.80 -0.85
N THR A 16 -10.88 -8.80 -0.39
CA THR A 16 -11.36 -9.73 0.63
C THR A 16 -10.42 -9.78 1.83
N ARG A 17 -10.97 -10.05 3.01
CA ARG A 17 -10.17 -10.32 4.21
C ARG A 17 -9.77 -11.78 4.28
N GLY A 18 -8.56 -12.07 4.72
CA GLY A 18 -8.07 -13.43 4.92
C GLY A 18 -8.70 -14.13 6.13
N SER A 19 -9.21 -13.37 7.11
CA SER A 19 -9.94 -13.86 8.29
C SER A 19 -10.94 -12.81 8.75
N GLU A 20 -11.84 -13.19 9.66
CA GLU A 20 -12.87 -12.30 10.22
C GLU A 20 -12.29 -11.02 10.85
N TYR A 21 -11.14 -11.14 11.52
CA TYR A 21 -10.48 -10.04 12.24
C TYR A 21 -9.29 -9.42 11.48
N ALA A 22 -9.05 -9.83 10.22
CA ALA A 22 -7.99 -9.22 9.43
C ALA A 22 -8.28 -7.72 9.20
N ALA A 23 -7.30 -6.85 9.47
CA ALA A 23 -7.39 -5.43 9.18
C ALA A 23 -7.21 -5.15 7.69
N GLY A 24 -6.40 -5.96 6.99
CA GLY A 24 -6.09 -5.81 5.58
C GLY A 24 -7.06 -6.56 4.67
N TYR A 25 -7.37 -5.93 3.55
CA TYR A 25 -8.15 -6.48 2.46
C TYR A 25 -7.21 -6.78 1.29
N ASP A 26 -7.13 -8.04 0.86
CA ASP A 26 -6.28 -8.44 -0.27
C ASP A 26 -6.69 -7.72 -1.56
N LEU A 27 -5.71 -7.13 -2.26
CA LEU A 27 -5.82 -6.58 -3.60
C LEU A 27 -5.28 -7.58 -4.61
N TYR A 28 -6.01 -7.73 -5.71
CA TYR A 28 -5.75 -8.76 -6.72
C TYR A 28 -5.23 -8.14 -8.01
N ALA A 29 -4.30 -8.81 -8.67
CA ALA A 29 -3.83 -8.44 -10.00
C ALA A 29 -4.94 -8.63 -11.05
N ASP A 30 -5.36 -7.54 -11.66
CA ASP A 30 -6.32 -7.54 -12.77
C ASP A 30 -5.56 -7.38 -14.09
N ILE A 31 -4.87 -8.43 -14.47
CA ILE A 31 -4.07 -8.54 -15.69
C ILE A 31 -4.58 -9.71 -16.55
N THR A 32 -4.35 -9.67 -17.85
CA THR A 32 -4.85 -10.68 -18.79
C THR A 32 -3.88 -11.83 -19.06
N LYS A 33 -2.60 -11.63 -18.74
CA LYS A 33 -1.54 -12.62 -18.90
C LYS A 33 -0.54 -12.48 -17.75
N GLU A 34 0.27 -13.48 -17.55
CA GLU A 34 1.36 -13.43 -16.57
C GLU A 34 2.29 -12.24 -16.83
N LEU A 35 2.82 -11.66 -15.75
CA LEU A 35 3.77 -10.56 -15.76
C LEU A 35 5.02 -11.00 -14.99
N VAL A 36 6.18 -10.91 -15.62
CA VAL A 36 7.46 -11.15 -14.98
C VAL A 36 8.04 -9.84 -14.48
N ILE A 37 8.54 -9.86 -13.25
CA ILE A 37 9.26 -8.73 -12.63
C ILE A 37 10.70 -9.19 -12.40
N GLU A 38 11.63 -8.69 -13.21
CA GLU A 38 13.03 -9.02 -13.10
C GLU A 38 13.64 -8.47 -11.78
N PRO A 39 14.81 -8.98 -11.35
CA PRO A 39 15.52 -8.45 -10.19
C PRO A 39 15.69 -6.93 -10.27
N HIS A 40 15.35 -6.24 -9.17
CA HIS A 40 15.45 -4.79 -9.02
C HIS A 40 14.56 -3.95 -9.96
N GLU A 41 13.60 -4.59 -10.62
CA GLU A 41 12.59 -3.90 -11.43
C GLU A 41 11.31 -3.61 -10.66
N THR A 42 10.54 -2.68 -11.19
CA THR A 42 9.21 -2.31 -10.68
C THR A 42 8.18 -2.44 -11.80
N ALA A 43 7.11 -3.18 -11.54
CA ALA A 43 5.98 -3.28 -12.44
C ALA A 43 4.73 -2.62 -11.83
N LYS A 44 4.00 -1.85 -12.63
CA LYS A 44 2.69 -1.30 -12.27
C LYS A 44 1.61 -2.30 -12.61
N ILE A 45 0.86 -2.75 -11.61
CA ILE A 45 -0.16 -3.78 -11.75
C ILE A 45 -1.51 -3.19 -11.36
N GLY A 46 -2.44 -3.14 -12.30
CA GLY A 46 -3.81 -2.69 -12.06
C GLY A 46 -4.58 -3.68 -11.21
N THR A 47 -5.54 -3.18 -10.45
CA THR A 47 -6.50 -3.99 -9.70
C THR A 47 -7.89 -3.98 -10.34
N GLY A 48 -8.09 -3.14 -11.36
CA GLY A 48 -9.39 -2.90 -12.00
C GLY A 48 -10.41 -2.27 -11.07
N LEU A 49 -9.97 -1.60 -9.99
CA LEU A 49 -10.84 -1.05 -8.95
C LEU A 49 -10.63 0.44 -8.76
N SER A 50 -11.73 1.17 -8.58
CA SER A 50 -11.77 2.53 -8.04
C SER A 50 -12.55 2.49 -6.73
N ILE A 51 -12.00 3.09 -5.66
CA ILE A 51 -12.55 2.98 -4.30
C ILE A 51 -12.75 4.39 -3.75
N GLU A 52 -13.96 4.65 -3.24
CA GLU A 52 -14.33 5.93 -2.65
C GLU A 52 -14.13 5.87 -1.13
N ILE A 53 -12.93 6.25 -0.69
CA ILE A 53 -12.61 6.32 0.74
C ILE A 53 -13.36 7.52 1.35
N PRO A 54 -13.98 7.37 2.53
CA PRO A 54 -14.66 8.48 3.20
C PRO A 54 -13.70 9.57 3.67
N ASP A 55 -14.18 10.80 3.77
CA ASP A 55 -13.42 11.93 4.34
C ASP A 55 -12.94 11.61 5.76
N GLY A 56 -11.72 12.08 6.10
CA GLY A 56 -11.04 11.78 7.36
C GLY A 56 -10.35 10.43 7.39
N TYR A 57 -10.38 9.67 6.28
CA TYR A 57 -9.69 8.40 6.10
C TYR A 57 -8.88 8.39 4.80
N PHE A 58 -7.90 7.52 4.72
CA PHE A 58 -7.18 7.19 3.50
C PHE A 58 -7.03 5.68 3.34
N GLY A 59 -6.84 5.24 2.12
CA GLY A 59 -6.50 3.86 1.81
C GLY A 59 -4.99 3.66 1.87
N ALA A 60 -4.50 2.88 2.83
CA ALA A 60 -3.10 2.51 2.93
C ALA A 60 -2.86 1.16 2.24
N VAL A 61 -2.05 1.15 1.19
CA VAL A 61 -1.70 -0.07 0.45
C VAL A 61 -0.37 -0.59 0.94
N PHE A 62 -0.39 -1.72 1.63
CA PHE A 62 0.77 -2.37 2.24
C PHE A 62 1.21 -3.61 1.47
N ALA A 63 2.46 -4.00 1.68
CA ALA A 63 2.95 -5.30 1.28
C ALA A 63 2.18 -6.42 1.99
N ARG A 64 2.02 -7.56 1.30
CA ARG A 64 1.65 -8.81 1.96
C ARG A 64 2.91 -9.49 2.49
N SER A 65 2.88 -9.90 3.76
CA SER A 65 4.03 -10.52 4.43
C SER A 65 4.61 -11.71 3.67
N GLY A 66 3.74 -12.57 3.12
CA GLY A 66 4.18 -13.72 2.33
C GLY A 66 4.94 -13.36 1.06
N LEU A 67 4.53 -12.30 0.35
CA LEU A 67 5.26 -11.81 -0.83
C LEU A 67 6.57 -11.14 -0.43
N ALA A 68 6.54 -10.27 0.59
CA ALA A 68 7.71 -9.54 1.04
C ALA A 68 8.81 -10.48 1.55
N VAL A 69 8.46 -11.41 2.45
CA VAL A 69 9.47 -12.27 3.12
C VAL A 69 9.93 -13.43 2.22
N LYS A 70 9.02 -14.07 1.46
CA LYS A 70 9.36 -15.27 0.69
C LYS A 70 9.77 -14.98 -0.74
N GLN A 71 9.35 -13.85 -1.31
CA GLN A 71 9.56 -13.53 -2.71
C GLN A 71 10.30 -12.21 -2.92
N ALA A 72 10.59 -11.47 -1.85
CA ALA A 72 11.20 -10.13 -1.89
C ALA A 72 10.39 -9.12 -2.74
N LEU A 73 9.06 -9.29 -2.78
CA LEU A 73 8.15 -8.41 -3.51
C LEU A 73 7.41 -7.47 -2.55
N ARG A 74 7.47 -6.19 -2.79
CA ARG A 74 6.76 -5.16 -2.02
C ARG A 74 6.29 -4.00 -2.90
N PRO A 75 5.33 -3.18 -2.46
CA PRO A 75 5.08 -1.89 -3.10
C PRO A 75 6.35 -1.03 -3.13
N ALA A 76 6.66 -0.44 -4.28
CA ALA A 76 7.87 0.36 -4.47
C ALA A 76 7.91 1.59 -3.56
N ASN A 77 6.75 2.18 -3.25
CA ASN A 77 6.57 3.29 -2.31
C ASN A 77 6.47 2.86 -0.84
N CYS A 78 6.74 1.61 -0.51
CA CYS A 78 6.60 0.98 0.80
C CYS A 78 5.15 0.96 1.31
N VAL A 79 4.46 2.09 1.34
CA VAL A 79 3.04 2.24 1.62
C VAL A 79 2.44 3.16 0.56
N GLY A 80 1.46 2.67 -0.18
CA GLY A 80 0.66 3.49 -1.07
C GLY A 80 -0.35 4.31 -0.27
N VAL A 81 -0.41 5.62 -0.50
CA VAL A 81 -1.41 6.50 0.10
C VAL A 81 -2.45 6.81 -0.96
N CYS A 82 -3.69 6.40 -0.70
CA CYS A 82 -4.83 6.66 -1.57
C CYS A 82 -5.79 7.60 -0.84
N ASP A 83 -5.83 8.84 -1.29
CA ASP A 83 -6.61 9.91 -0.68
C ASP A 83 -8.12 9.69 -0.83
N SER A 84 -8.92 10.35 0.03
CA SER A 84 -10.39 10.23 0.00
C SER A 84 -11.01 10.78 -1.29
N ASP A 85 -10.38 11.75 -1.95
CA ASP A 85 -10.83 12.34 -3.21
C ASP A 85 -10.28 11.63 -4.46
N TYR A 86 -9.41 10.63 -4.32
CA TYR A 86 -8.91 9.85 -5.45
C TYR A 86 -9.99 8.95 -6.04
N ARG A 87 -10.22 9.07 -7.34
CA ARG A 87 -11.21 8.27 -8.09
C ARG A 87 -10.59 7.45 -9.23
N GLY A 88 -9.26 7.47 -9.35
CA GLY A 88 -8.55 6.65 -10.31
C GLY A 88 -8.48 5.17 -9.92
N GLU A 89 -7.91 4.36 -10.79
CA GLU A 89 -7.66 2.96 -10.52
C GLU A 89 -6.61 2.79 -9.41
N TYR A 90 -6.86 1.87 -8.50
CA TYR A 90 -5.85 1.41 -7.54
C TYR A 90 -4.82 0.54 -8.25
N ILE A 91 -3.64 1.10 -8.48
CA ILE A 91 -2.51 0.45 -9.13
C ILE A 91 -1.44 0.16 -8.09
N VAL A 92 -0.95 -1.07 -8.04
CA VAL A 92 0.16 -1.46 -7.18
C VAL A 92 1.44 -1.45 -8.01
N ALA A 93 2.38 -0.56 -7.69
CA ALA A 93 3.73 -0.59 -8.22
C ALA A 93 4.55 -1.60 -7.41
N LEU A 94 4.64 -2.84 -7.89
CA LEU A 94 5.30 -3.93 -7.18
C LEU A 94 6.78 -4.00 -7.58
N HIS A 95 7.67 -3.89 -6.59
CA HIS A 95 9.13 -3.93 -6.76
C HIS A 95 9.70 -5.28 -6.33
N ASN A 96 10.64 -5.80 -7.09
CA ASN A 96 11.39 -7.02 -6.78
C ASN A 96 12.75 -6.66 -6.16
N ASP A 97 12.88 -6.74 -4.83
CA ASP A 97 14.15 -6.54 -4.11
C ASP A 97 15.07 -7.78 -4.16
N GLY A 98 14.61 -8.87 -4.75
CA GLY A 98 15.35 -10.13 -4.81
C GLY A 98 16.31 -10.22 -5.99
N THR A 99 17.00 -11.35 -6.06
CA THR A 99 17.97 -11.70 -7.12
C THR A 99 17.40 -12.65 -8.19
N GLN A 100 16.14 -13.02 -8.07
CA GLN A 100 15.44 -13.92 -9.00
C GLN A 100 14.21 -13.23 -9.58
N ALA A 101 13.91 -13.45 -10.85
CA ALA A 101 12.68 -13.02 -11.47
C ALA A 101 11.44 -13.58 -10.74
N ARG A 102 10.38 -12.80 -10.68
CA ARG A 102 9.10 -13.18 -10.04
C ARG A 102 7.97 -13.05 -11.04
N THR A 103 7.12 -14.05 -11.08
CA THR A 103 5.94 -14.06 -11.95
C THR A 103 4.70 -13.75 -11.14
N ILE A 104 3.89 -12.83 -11.64
CA ILE A 104 2.55 -12.51 -11.15
C ILE A 104 1.54 -13.01 -12.17
N ASN A 105 0.60 -13.82 -11.72
CA ASN A 105 -0.47 -14.36 -12.53
C ASN A 105 -1.76 -13.54 -12.39
N PRO A 106 -2.67 -13.59 -13.36
CA PRO A 106 -4.00 -13.00 -13.24
C PRO A 106 -4.71 -13.48 -11.97
N GLY A 107 -5.16 -12.52 -11.15
CA GLY A 107 -5.87 -12.80 -9.92
C GLY A 107 -4.99 -13.14 -8.71
N ASP A 108 -3.68 -13.04 -8.82
CA ASP A 108 -2.78 -13.14 -7.65
C ASP A 108 -3.03 -12.00 -6.66
N ARG A 109 -2.87 -12.29 -5.38
CA ARG A 109 -2.94 -11.29 -4.30
C ARG A 109 -1.61 -10.56 -4.21
N ILE A 110 -1.57 -9.30 -4.65
CA ILE A 110 -0.33 -8.52 -4.83
C ILE A 110 -0.03 -7.52 -3.71
N ALA A 111 -1.05 -7.10 -2.97
CA ALA A 111 -0.94 -6.16 -1.85
C ALA A 111 -2.14 -6.34 -0.92
N GLN A 112 -2.18 -5.55 0.15
CA GLN A 112 -3.35 -5.45 1.02
C GLN A 112 -3.68 -3.99 1.30
N LEU A 113 -4.99 -3.68 1.30
CA LEU A 113 -5.54 -2.37 1.61
C LEU A 113 -6.00 -2.33 3.06
N VAL A 114 -5.58 -1.32 3.81
CA VAL A 114 -6.12 -0.98 5.12
C VAL A 114 -6.71 0.43 5.05
N VAL A 115 -7.93 0.63 5.51
CA VAL A 115 -8.53 1.96 5.62
C VAL A 115 -8.19 2.54 6.99
N MET A 116 -7.51 3.69 7.00
CA MET A 116 -6.97 4.30 8.21
C MET A 116 -7.43 5.75 8.36
N PRO A 117 -7.74 6.23 9.58
CA PRO A 117 -8.01 7.63 9.82
C PRO A 117 -6.73 8.45 9.75
N TYR A 118 -6.87 9.74 9.44
CA TYR A 118 -5.76 10.70 9.50
C TYR A 118 -6.25 12.02 10.15
N LEU A 119 -5.30 12.80 10.63
CA LEU A 119 -5.56 14.15 11.12
C LEU A 119 -5.16 15.14 10.02
N ALA A 120 -6.12 15.93 9.56
CA ALA A 120 -5.82 17.12 8.78
C ALA A 120 -5.22 18.17 9.71
N VAL A 121 -3.99 18.59 9.42
CA VAL A 121 -3.26 19.56 10.25
C VAL A 121 -2.94 20.80 9.43
N GLU A 122 -2.89 21.94 10.12
CA GLU A 122 -2.35 23.19 9.60
C GLU A 122 -0.95 23.38 10.16
N PHE A 123 0.01 23.65 9.29
CA PHE A 123 1.39 23.94 9.71
C PHE A 123 1.53 25.44 9.97
N ASN A 124 1.92 25.79 11.21
CA ASN A 124 2.25 27.15 11.60
C ASN A 124 3.79 27.29 11.65
N GLU A 125 4.34 28.11 10.76
CA GLU A 125 5.77 28.40 10.74
C GLU A 125 6.14 29.26 11.95
N VAL A 126 7.14 28.82 12.70
CA VAL A 126 7.68 29.51 13.87
C VAL A 126 9.21 29.60 13.79
N SER A 127 9.81 30.60 14.41
CA SER A 127 11.27 30.76 14.47
C SER A 127 11.96 29.72 15.35
N GLU A 128 11.26 29.23 16.38
CA GLU A 128 11.80 28.30 17.37
C GLU A 128 10.74 27.30 17.81
N LEU A 129 11.16 26.07 18.05
CA LEU A 129 10.33 25.01 18.65
C LEU A 129 10.61 24.92 20.15
N SER A 130 9.66 24.38 20.91
CA SER A 130 9.85 24.14 22.35
C SER A 130 10.98 23.13 22.60
N ASP A 131 11.74 23.34 23.66
CA ASP A 131 12.80 22.45 24.11
C ASP A 131 12.25 21.11 24.62
N THR A 132 13.01 20.02 24.37
CA THR A 132 12.74 18.72 24.95
C THR A 132 14.03 18.07 25.46
N LYS A 133 13.92 17.10 26.37
CA LYS A 133 15.08 16.32 26.84
C LYS A 133 15.83 15.59 25.75
N ARG A 134 15.14 15.22 24.67
CA ARG A 134 15.72 14.53 23.50
C ARG A 134 16.41 15.52 22.55
N GLY A 135 15.90 16.76 22.45
CA GLY A 135 16.37 17.76 21.48
C GLY A 135 16.41 17.20 20.05
N ALA A 136 17.50 17.42 19.36
CA ALA A 136 17.73 16.96 17.99
C ALA A 136 18.24 15.49 17.86
N GLY A 137 18.28 14.75 18.96
CA GLY A 137 18.77 13.36 18.97
C GLY A 137 17.92 12.41 18.11
N GLY A 138 18.54 11.75 17.10
CA GLY A 138 17.93 10.77 16.21
C GLY A 138 18.92 9.67 15.86
N PHE A 139 18.54 8.76 14.95
CA PHE A 139 19.38 7.70 14.37
C PHE A 139 20.20 6.90 15.40
N GLY A 140 19.55 6.46 16.48
CA GLY A 140 20.20 5.65 17.52
C GLY A 140 20.85 6.46 18.64
N SER A 141 20.56 7.77 18.78
CA SER A 141 21.07 8.60 19.87
C SER A 141 20.72 8.10 21.28
N THR A 142 19.75 7.18 21.41
CA THR A 142 19.35 6.53 22.67
C THR A 142 20.09 5.21 22.94
N GLY A 143 21.07 4.84 22.09
CA GLY A 143 21.83 3.59 22.20
C GLY A 143 21.11 2.38 21.58
N ALA A 144 21.87 1.31 21.39
CA ALA A 144 21.36 0.03 20.86
C ALA A 144 20.97 -0.96 21.98
N ASN A 145 21.12 -0.60 23.26
CA ASN A 145 20.79 -1.40 24.44
C ASN A 145 19.99 -0.58 25.43
#